data_0b474b8c463025281158367febbde829
#
_entry.id   0b474b8c463025281158367febbde829
#
_cell.length_a   1.000
_cell.length_b   1.000
_cell.length_c   1.000
_cell.angle_alpha   90.00
_cell.angle_beta   90.00
_cell.angle_gamma   90.00
#
_symmetry.space_group_name_H-M   'P 1'
#
loop_
_entity.id
_entity.type
_entity.pdbx_description
1 polymer ?
#
loop_
_entity_poly.entity_id
_entity_poly.type
_entity_poly.pdbx_seq_one_letter_code
_entity_poly.pdbx_strand_id
1 'polypeptide(L)'
;MSGGLVTLGETMGLVAADGIGSLEFARGFAFGIGGAESNVAIGVARLGGSATWIGRVGRDATGDLIERRLRGEGVRATVIRDSSFTGLMVKHRRTAGLLHVDYHRAGSAGSRLVPADVPAAAVRSAGILHVTGITPALSGTARETVFHAVEAAHAAGVTVSVDVNYRSKLWSSYDAAPVLRDLVTRAQVVFAGPDEAELVLGPGGNPAERLAGLGPSEVVIKDGARGCTALIEGERHAVKALEVTVVDPVGAGDAFVAGYLADRLAGAGPAARLGTAIAAGAFAVTFPGDCEGLPTRPDLESLLSATDNVSR
;
A
#
# COMPACT_ATOMS: atom_id res chain seq x y z
N MET A 1 -15.96 19.87 -2.01
CA MET A 1 -14.61 19.32 -2.34
C MET A 1 -14.59 17.91 -1.81
N SER A 2 -14.35 16.91 -2.66
CA SER A 2 -14.20 15.52 -2.18
C SER A 2 -13.00 15.49 -1.21
N GLY A 3 -13.18 14.88 -0.03
CA GLY A 3 -12.08 14.67 0.91
C GLY A 3 -10.95 13.87 0.26
N GLY A 4 -9.70 14.04 0.74
CA GLY A 4 -8.55 13.28 0.24
C GLY A 4 -8.45 11.88 0.83
N LEU A 5 -7.33 11.21 0.55
CA LEU A 5 -6.95 9.96 1.18
C LEU A 5 -6.48 10.20 2.61
N VAL A 6 -6.93 9.38 3.54
CA VAL A 6 -6.30 9.22 4.87
C VAL A 6 -5.84 7.78 4.99
N THR A 7 -4.62 7.58 5.45
CA THR A 7 -4.07 6.25 5.74
C THR A 7 -3.26 6.27 7.03
N LEU A 8 -3.10 5.11 7.67
CA LEU A 8 -2.39 4.98 8.93
C LEU A 8 -1.59 3.68 8.98
N GLY A 9 -0.37 3.76 9.51
CA GLY A 9 0.49 2.58 9.61
C GLY A 9 1.95 2.91 9.87
N GLU A 10 2.80 1.90 9.73
CA GLU A 10 4.24 2.03 9.95
C GLU A 10 4.97 2.39 8.66
N THR A 11 5.81 3.40 8.76
CA THR A 11 6.86 3.69 7.78
C THR A 11 8.22 3.44 8.42
N MET A 12 9.10 2.75 7.70
CA MET A 12 10.44 2.37 8.16
C MET A 12 11.51 3.06 7.34
N GLY A 13 12.71 3.19 7.92
CA GLY A 13 13.89 3.46 7.13
C GLY A 13 14.24 2.25 6.26
N LEU A 14 14.65 2.49 5.02
CA LEU A 14 15.12 1.48 4.08
C LEU A 14 16.61 1.66 3.82
N VAL A 15 17.41 0.66 4.20
CA VAL A 15 18.83 0.55 3.85
C VAL A 15 18.94 -0.44 2.70
N ALA A 16 19.15 0.03 1.50
CA ALA A 16 19.28 -0.81 0.31
C ALA A 16 20.74 -0.90 -0.13
N ALA A 17 21.27 -2.12 -0.20
CA ALA A 17 22.62 -2.34 -0.70
C ALA A 17 22.70 -2.05 -2.20
N ASP A 18 23.76 -1.35 -2.63
CA ASP A 18 24.05 -1.12 -4.02
C ASP A 18 24.55 -2.41 -4.69
N GLY A 19 23.99 -2.70 -5.86
CA GLY A 19 24.42 -3.84 -6.68
C GLY A 19 23.86 -5.19 -6.24
N ILE A 20 24.40 -6.23 -6.89
CA ILE A 20 24.02 -7.65 -6.70
C ILE A 20 25.17 -8.37 -6.01
N GLY A 21 24.89 -9.18 -5.00
CA GLY A 21 25.88 -9.98 -4.30
C GLY A 21 25.54 -10.26 -2.84
N SER A 22 26.52 -10.79 -2.11
CA SER A 22 26.43 -10.98 -0.67
C SER A 22 26.52 -9.64 0.05
N LEU A 23 25.71 -9.48 1.09
CA LEU A 23 25.70 -8.26 1.90
C LEU A 23 27.09 -7.95 2.50
N GLU A 24 27.89 -8.97 2.83
CA GLU A 24 29.25 -8.82 3.36
C GLU A 24 30.22 -8.10 2.40
N PHE A 25 29.93 -8.11 1.08
CA PHE A 25 30.73 -7.44 0.06
C PHE A 25 30.11 -6.14 -0.43
N ALA A 26 28.96 -5.74 0.10
CA ALA A 26 28.36 -4.48 -0.27
C ALA A 26 29.25 -3.30 0.14
N ARG A 27 29.51 -2.38 -0.78
CA ARG A 27 30.41 -1.23 -0.57
C ARG A 27 29.64 0.09 -0.43
N GLY A 28 28.41 0.11 -0.87
CA GLY A 28 27.53 1.29 -0.81
C GLY A 28 26.11 0.88 -0.42
N PHE A 29 25.42 1.84 0.19
CA PHE A 29 24.02 1.69 0.58
C PHE A 29 23.27 2.98 0.27
N ALA A 30 22.11 2.86 -0.36
CA ALA A 30 21.14 3.92 -0.43
C ALA A 30 20.25 3.91 0.82
N PHE A 31 19.91 5.08 1.34
CA PHE A 31 19.00 5.22 2.47
C PHE A 31 17.71 5.90 2.03
N GLY A 32 16.62 5.16 2.08
CA GLY A 32 15.27 5.57 1.71
C GLY A 32 14.27 5.34 2.82
N ILE A 33 13.01 5.34 2.45
CA ILE A 33 11.89 4.99 3.32
C ILE A 33 10.99 3.96 2.62
N GLY A 34 10.21 3.19 3.40
CA GLY A 34 9.19 2.31 2.86
C GLY A 34 8.15 1.93 3.90
N GLY A 35 6.95 1.69 3.41
CA GLY A 35 5.79 1.29 4.20
C GLY A 35 4.56 1.33 3.32
N ALA A 36 3.74 0.31 3.34
CA ALA A 36 2.64 0.17 2.37
C ALA A 36 1.70 1.37 2.40
N GLU A 37 1.27 1.79 3.58
CA GLU A 37 0.35 2.89 3.75
C GLU A 37 0.96 4.24 3.34
N SER A 38 2.25 4.48 3.63
CA SER A 38 2.94 5.68 3.18
C SER A 38 3.21 5.67 1.67
N ASN A 39 3.49 4.50 1.08
CA ASN A 39 3.65 4.35 -0.36
C ASN A 39 2.36 4.71 -1.08
N VAL A 40 1.21 4.20 -0.61
CA VAL A 40 -0.09 4.57 -1.17
C VAL A 40 -0.35 6.08 -1.04
N ALA A 41 -0.03 6.69 0.12
CA ALA A 41 -0.20 8.13 0.32
C ALA A 41 0.67 8.96 -0.65
N ILE A 42 1.95 8.58 -0.82
CA ILE A 42 2.88 9.22 -1.76
C ILE A 42 2.37 9.06 -3.19
N GLY A 43 1.96 7.85 -3.58
CA GLY A 43 1.47 7.59 -4.93
C GLY A 43 0.22 8.40 -5.27
N VAL A 44 -0.75 8.49 -4.34
CA VAL A 44 -1.94 9.35 -4.51
C VAL A 44 -1.54 10.81 -4.65
N ALA A 45 -0.59 11.31 -3.84
CA ALA A 45 -0.11 12.70 -3.93
C ALA A 45 0.59 12.98 -5.27
N ARG A 46 1.48 12.09 -5.74
CA ARG A 46 2.16 12.22 -7.04
C ARG A 46 1.20 12.18 -8.23
N LEU A 47 0.06 11.48 -8.08
CA LEU A 47 -1.02 11.44 -9.07
C LEU A 47 -2.02 12.61 -8.95
N GLY A 48 -1.71 13.62 -8.14
CA GLY A 48 -2.47 14.87 -8.03
C GLY A 48 -3.60 14.83 -6.99
N GLY A 49 -3.74 13.74 -6.22
CA GLY A 49 -4.67 13.67 -5.09
C GLY A 49 -4.12 14.30 -3.82
N SER A 50 -4.97 14.60 -2.85
CA SER A 50 -4.52 14.96 -1.51
C SER A 50 -4.45 13.75 -0.62
N ALA A 51 -3.34 13.60 0.15
CA ALA A 51 -3.14 12.48 1.05
C ALA A 51 -2.66 12.90 2.43
N THR A 52 -3.14 12.20 3.44
CA THR A 52 -2.69 12.32 4.83
C THR A 52 -2.22 10.94 5.31
N TRP A 53 -1.02 10.88 5.85
CA TRP A 53 -0.50 9.71 6.54
C TRP A 53 -0.46 9.96 8.04
N ILE A 54 -0.85 8.97 8.84
CA ILE A 54 -0.85 9.00 10.31
C ILE A 54 0.03 7.86 10.80
N GLY A 55 1.03 8.15 11.65
CA GLY A 55 1.86 7.08 12.18
C GLY A 55 2.83 7.54 13.27
N ARG A 56 3.43 6.56 13.95
CA ARG A 56 4.46 6.77 14.95
C ARG A 56 5.84 6.55 14.38
N VAL A 57 6.76 7.43 14.75
CA VAL A 57 8.19 7.30 14.46
C VAL A 57 8.99 7.60 15.74
N GLY A 58 10.21 7.09 15.82
CA GLY A 58 11.11 7.37 16.92
C GLY A 58 11.54 8.83 16.98
N ARG A 59 12.13 9.20 18.10
CA ARG A 59 12.86 10.48 18.26
C ARG A 59 14.30 10.31 17.77
N ASP A 60 14.44 9.86 16.52
CA ASP A 60 15.70 9.51 15.88
C ASP A 60 15.80 10.09 14.45
N ALA A 61 16.99 10.04 13.88
CA ALA A 61 17.26 10.59 12.54
C ALA A 61 16.42 9.92 11.44
N THR A 62 16.06 8.65 11.62
CA THR A 62 15.21 7.91 10.67
C THR A 62 13.78 8.45 10.72
N GLY A 63 13.24 8.70 11.91
CA GLY A 63 11.93 9.34 12.07
C GLY A 63 11.88 10.74 11.48
N ASP A 64 12.97 11.51 11.62
CA ASP A 64 13.09 12.83 11.00
C ASP A 64 13.14 12.76 9.46
N LEU A 65 13.84 11.76 8.93
CA LEU A 65 13.88 11.52 7.48
C LEU A 65 12.48 11.19 6.95
N ILE A 66 11.75 10.27 7.60
CA ILE A 66 10.40 9.88 7.18
C ILE A 66 9.48 11.10 7.13
N GLU A 67 9.47 11.92 8.18
CA GLU A 67 8.63 13.12 8.23
C GLU A 67 8.98 14.10 7.11
N ARG A 68 10.27 14.39 6.90
CA ARG A 68 10.72 15.28 5.82
C ARG A 68 10.39 14.73 4.44
N ARG A 69 10.59 13.42 4.23
CA ARG A 69 10.30 12.78 2.94
C ARG A 69 8.80 12.84 2.61
N LEU A 70 7.93 12.46 3.54
CA LEU A 70 6.48 12.53 3.35
C LEU A 70 6.02 13.95 3.01
N ARG A 71 6.52 14.97 3.73
CA ARG A 71 6.21 16.37 3.44
C ARG A 71 6.73 16.80 2.07
N GLY A 72 7.94 16.38 1.69
CA GLY A 72 8.54 16.65 0.39
C GLY A 72 7.77 16.03 -0.78
N GLU A 73 7.09 14.91 -0.53
CA GLU A 73 6.18 14.26 -1.48
C GLU A 73 4.74 14.85 -1.49
N GLY A 74 4.53 15.95 -0.76
CA GLY A 74 3.20 16.58 -0.69
C GLY A 74 2.18 15.87 0.21
N VAL A 75 2.60 14.87 0.97
CA VAL A 75 1.74 14.15 1.92
C VAL A 75 1.66 14.93 3.24
N ARG A 76 0.45 15.16 3.74
CA ARG A 76 0.25 15.69 5.09
C ARG A 76 0.58 14.60 6.10
N ALA A 77 1.71 14.74 6.80
CA ALA A 77 2.15 13.78 7.80
C ALA A 77 1.66 14.18 9.20
N THR A 78 0.82 13.35 9.80
CA THR A 78 0.48 13.41 11.24
C THR A 78 1.42 12.47 11.98
N VAL A 79 2.54 13.01 12.44
CA VAL A 79 3.63 12.24 13.04
C VAL A 79 3.52 12.27 14.56
N ILE A 80 3.43 11.11 15.17
CA ILE A 80 3.52 10.94 16.63
C ILE A 80 4.94 10.48 16.98
N ARG A 81 5.65 11.26 17.81
CA ARG A 81 7.02 10.94 18.25
C ARG A 81 6.98 10.02 19.46
N ASP A 82 7.57 8.84 19.31
CA ASP A 82 7.65 7.81 20.35
C ASP A 82 9.08 7.77 20.95
N SER A 83 9.19 7.20 22.15
CA SER A 83 10.49 6.91 22.78
C SER A 83 11.16 5.65 22.22
N SER A 84 10.42 4.80 21.49
CA SER A 84 10.97 3.64 20.81
C SER A 84 11.62 4.05 19.48
N PHE A 85 12.43 3.18 18.91
CA PHE A 85 13.14 3.43 17.66
C PHE A 85 12.20 3.38 16.45
N THR A 86 12.57 4.09 15.39
CA THR A 86 11.92 3.94 14.07
C THR A 86 12.33 2.61 13.44
N GLY A 87 11.37 1.81 12.98
CA GLY A 87 11.66 0.54 12.31
C GLY A 87 12.61 0.70 11.12
N LEU A 88 13.40 -0.33 10.84
CA LEU A 88 14.32 -0.37 9.71
C LEU A 88 14.10 -1.65 8.89
N MET A 89 14.34 -1.56 7.59
CA MET A 89 14.51 -2.72 6.72
C MET A 89 15.85 -2.63 5.99
N VAL A 90 16.51 -3.79 5.90
CA VAL A 90 17.75 -3.95 5.13
C VAL A 90 17.41 -4.78 3.90
N LYS A 91 17.65 -4.21 2.73
CA LYS A 91 17.31 -4.80 1.43
C LYS A 91 18.59 -5.06 0.65
N HIS A 92 18.75 -6.27 0.17
CA HIS A 92 19.86 -6.62 -0.71
C HIS A 92 19.44 -7.66 -1.74
N ARG A 93 20.10 -7.64 -2.88
CA ARG A 93 19.82 -8.51 -4.00
C ARG A 93 20.93 -9.56 -4.13
N ARG A 94 20.66 -10.79 -3.72
CA ARG A 94 21.65 -11.86 -3.77
C ARG A 94 22.02 -12.26 -5.19
N THR A 95 21.01 -12.33 -6.07
CA THR A 95 21.12 -12.50 -7.52
C THR A 95 20.11 -11.57 -8.20
N ALA A 96 20.12 -11.46 -9.52
CA ALA A 96 19.13 -10.65 -10.23
C ALA A 96 17.68 -11.00 -9.86
N GLY A 97 17.39 -12.26 -9.62
CA GLY A 97 16.03 -12.75 -9.28
C GLY A 97 15.78 -12.99 -7.79
N LEU A 98 16.79 -12.84 -6.91
CA LEU A 98 16.66 -13.18 -5.48
C LEU A 98 16.89 -11.94 -4.61
N LEU A 99 15.77 -11.34 -4.19
CA LEU A 99 15.74 -10.20 -3.29
C LEU A 99 15.52 -10.67 -1.85
N HIS A 100 16.33 -10.15 -0.93
CA HIS A 100 16.16 -10.34 0.50
C HIS A 100 15.81 -9.02 1.18
N VAL A 101 14.86 -9.08 2.12
CA VAL A 101 14.51 -7.96 2.99
C VAL A 101 14.44 -8.48 4.43
N ASP A 102 15.29 -7.91 5.27
CA ASP A 102 15.33 -8.17 6.70
C ASP A 102 14.68 -7.01 7.43
N TYR A 103 13.73 -7.32 8.32
CA TYR A 103 12.94 -6.33 9.04
C TYR A 103 13.39 -6.23 10.48
N HIS A 104 13.77 -5.03 10.91
CA HIS A 104 14.08 -4.67 12.30
C HIS A 104 12.96 -3.76 12.81
N ARG A 105 11.79 -4.34 13.15
CA ARG A 105 10.56 -3.60 13.47
C ARG A 105 9.85 -4.06 14.75
N ALA A 106 10.25 -5.18 15.34
CA ALA A 106 9.63 -5.66 16.58
C ALA A 106 9.85 -4.64 17.71
N GLY A 107 8.77 -4.12 18.27
CA GLY A 107 8.81 -3.07 19.29
C GLY A 107 9.18 -1.67 18.78
N SER A 108 9.18 -1.45 17.46
CA SER A 108 9.35 -0.13 16.84
C SER A 108 8.25 0.85 17.25
N ALA A 109 8.50 2.12 17.05
CA ALA A 109 7.49 3.18 17.26
C ALA A 109 6.21 2.90 16.48
N GLY A 110 6.31 2.48 15.21
CA GLY A 110 5.16 2.16 14.37
C GLY A 110 4.28 1.03 14.91
N SER A 111 4.89 0.04 15.56
CA SER A 111 4.15 -1.07 16.20
C SER A 111 3.38 -0.66 17.46
N ARG A 112 3.59 0.55 17.98
CA ARG A 112 2.98 1.08 19.21
C ARG A 112 1.84 2.07 18.95
N LEU A 113 1.33 2.09 17.72
CA LEU A 113 0.19 2.92 17.35
C LEU A 113 -1.02 2.60 18.25
N VAL A 114 -1.72 3.62 18.72
CA VAL A 114 -2.90 3.51 19.59
C VAL A 114 -4.08 4.34 19.04
N PRO A 115 -5.35 4.02 19.36
CA PRO A 115 -6.52 4.74 18.84
C PRO A 115 -6.46 6.27 19.05
N ALA A 116 -5.88 6.72 20.15
CA ALA A 116 -5.72 8.15 20.44
C ALA A 116 -4.80 8.91 19.47
N ASP A 117 -3.97 8.20 18.69
CA ASP A 117 -3.11 8.79 17.68
C ASP A 117 -3.87 9.21 16.40
N VAL A 118 -5.09 8.70 16.23
CA VAL A 118 -5.91 8.97 15.04
C VAL A 118 -6.82 10.17 15.28
N PRO A 119 -6.52 11.35 14.68
CA PRO A 119 -7.40 12.49 14.83
C PRO A 119 -8.75 12.22 14.17
N ALA A 120 -9.81 12.10 14.93
CA ALA A 120 -11.15 11.82 14.43
C ALA A 120 -11.61 12.82 13.34
N ALA A 121 -11.16 14.08 13.42
CA ALA A 121 -11.45 15.09 12.41
C ALA A 121 -10.82 14.77 11.05
N ALA A 122 -9.59 14.18 11.03
CA ALA A 122 -8.93 13.78 9.80
C ALA A 122 -9.70 12.65 9.11
N VAL A 123 -10.12 11.63 9.86
CA VAL A 123 -10.92 10.53 9.32
C VAL A 123 -12.28 11.03 8.81
N ARG A 124 -13.01 11.83 9.59
CA ARG A 124 -14.32 12.35 9.19
C ARG A 124 -14.30 13.26 7.96
N SER A 125 -13.19 13.93 7.67
CA SER A 125 -13.04 14.80 6.49
C SER A 125 -12.45 14.08 5.27
N ALA A 126 -12.09 12.79 5.40
CA ALA A 126 -11.53 12.01 4.31
C ALA A 126 -12.59 11.68 3.23
N GLY A 127 -12.16 11.54 2.00
CA GLY A 127 -12.94 10.88 0.95
C GLY A 127 -12.81 9.36 1.03
N ILE A 128 -11.60 8.91 1.39
CA ILE A 128 -11.26 7.48 1.57
C ILE A 128 -10.35 7.33 2.79
N LEU A 129 -10.69 6.39 3.67
CA LEU A 129 -9.77 5.80 4.64
C LEU A 129 -9.18 4.53 4.02
N HIS A 130 -7.86 4.47 3.85
CA HIS A 130 -7.17 3.28 3.37
C HIS A 130 -6.35 2.64 4.49
N VAL A 131 -6.50 1.34 4.67
CA VAL A 131 -5.75 0.52 5.63
C VAL A 131 -5.28 -0.77 4.97
N THR A 132 -4.23 -1.38 5.55
CA THR A 132 -3.71 -2.67 5.08
C THR A 132 -3.78 -3.73 6.18
N GLY A 133 -3.61 -4.99 5.80
CA GLY A 133 -3.44 -6.08 6.75
C GLY A 133 -2.08 -6.10 7.47
N ILE A 134 -1.16 -5.19 7.11
CA ILE A 134 0.15 -5.10 7.79
C ILE A 134 -0.01 -4.48 9.18
N THR A 135 -0.66 -3.33 9.27
CA THR A 135 -0.75 -2.58 10.54
C THR A 135 -1.40 -3.39 11.66
N PRO A 136 -2.53 -4.13 11.49
CA PRO A 136 -3.11 -4.95 12.54
C PRO A 136 -2.25 -6.15 12.95
N ALA A 137 -1.25 -6.53 12.14
CA ALA A 137 -0.30 -7.58 12.46
C ALA A 137 0.84 -7.14 13.38
N LEU A 138 1.08 -5.83 13.53
CA LEU A 138 2.21 -5.29 14.28
C LEU A 138 2.08 -5.45 15.79
N SER A 139 0.87 -5.27 16.32
CA SER A 139 0.55 -5.41 17.74
C SER A 139 -0.97 -5.39 17.99
N GLY A 140 -1.37 -5.73 19.21
CA GLY A 140 -2.77 -5.61 19.65
C GLY A 140 -3.28 -4.17 19.58
N THR A 141 -2.49 -3.20 20.03
CA THR A 141 -2.89 -1.78 20.01
C THR A 141 -2.95 -1.22 18.59
N ALA A 142 -2.04 -1.62 17.70
CA ALA A 142 -2.11 -1.23 16.29
C ALA A 142 -3.35 -1.82 15.61
N ARG A 143 -3.74 -3.06 15.95
CA ARG A 143 -4.99 -3.67 15.50
C ARG A 143 -6.21 -2.88 15.97
N GLU A 144 -6.29 -2.59 17.26
CA GLU A 144 -7.37 -1.77 17.85
C GLU A 144 -7.46 -0.41 17.13
N THR A 145 -6.31 0.19 16.80
CA THR A 145 -6.25 1.48 16.11
C THR A 145 -6.85 1.41 14.71
N VAL A 146 -6.54 0.36 13.95
CA VAL A 146 -7.11 0.17 12.61
C VAL A 146 -8.63 0.04 12.69
N PHE A 147 -9.14 -0.81 13.58
CA PHE A 147 -10.59 -0.99 13.74
C PHE A 147 -11.28 0.28 14.25
N HIS A 148 -10.67 1.01 15.18
CA HIS A 148 -11.18 2.31 15.64
C HIS A 148 -11.28 3.32 14.49
N ALA A 149 -10.28 3.41 13.62
CA ALA A 149 -10.31 4.29 12.46
C ALA A 149 -11.40 3.88 11.45
N VAL A 150 -11.57 2.58 11.21
CA VAL A 150 -12.64 2.03 10.35
C VAL A 150 -14.02 2.35 10.90
N GLU A 151 -14.25 2.20 12.20
CA GLU A 151 -15.52 2.57 12.84
C GLU A 151 -15.81 4.06 12.75
N ALA A 152 -14.77 4.91 12.95
CA ALA A 152 -14.90 6.34 12.80
C ALA A 152 -15.22 6.76 11.35
N ALA A 153 -14.66 6.07 10.36
CA ALA A 153 -14.96 6.26 8.95
C ALA A 153 -16.40 5.90 8.62
N HIS A 154 -16.88 4.74 9.08
CA HIS A 154 -18.27 4.32 8.90
C HIS A 154 -19.25 5.30 9.52
N ALA A 155 -19.01 5.74 10.76
CA ALA A 155 -19.86 6.71 11.44
C ALA A 155 -19.96 8.06 10.71
N ALA A 156 -18.96 8.37 9.88
CA ALA A 156 -18.90 9.59 9.08
C ALA A 156 -19.31 9.40 7.60
N GLY A 157 -19.67 8.18 7.17
CA GLY A 157 -19.98 7.87 5.77
C GLY A 157 -18.76 7.94 4.84
N VAL A 158 -17.55 7.79 5.39
CA VAL A 158 -16.29 7.78 4.62
C VAL A 158 -16.06 6.39 4.05
N THR A 159 -15.68 6.32 2.78
CA THR A 159 -15.33 5.05 2.12
C THR A 159 -14.12 4.41 2.80
N VAL A 160 -14.24 3.14 3.19
CA VAL A 160 -13.13 2.31 3.68
C VAL A 160 -12.55 1.48 2.55
N SER A 161 -11.24 1.58 2.35
CA SER A 161 -10.46 0.78 1.41
C SER A 161 -9.49 -0.11 2.19
N VAL A 162 -9.46 -1.39 1.85
CA VAL A 162 -8.57 -2.39 2.48
C VAL A 162 -7.70 -3.05 1.42
N ASP A 163 -6.39 -3.05 1.62
CA ASP A 163 -5.50 -3.99 0.94
C ASP A 163 -5.20 -5.14 1.91
N VAL A 164 -5.55 -6.36 1.55
CA VAL A 164 -5.34 -7.55 2.40
C VAL A 164 -3.87 -7.68 2.79
N ASN A 165 -2.97 -7.48 1.86
CA ASN A 165 -1.52 -7.28 2.05
C ASN A 165 -0.91 -8.17 3.15
N TYR A 166 -1.20 -9.46 3.11
CA TYR A 166 -0.76 -10.45 4.09
C TYR A 166 0.75 -10.62 4.09
N ARG A 167 1.34 -10.65 5.27
CA ARG A 167 2.79 -10.84 5.47
C ARG A 167 3.05 -12.01 6.44
N SER A 168 3.40 -13.17 5.91
CA SER A 168 3.67 -14.38 6.71
C SER A 168 4.80 -14.23 7.75
N LYS A 169 5.71 -13.25 7.57
CA LYS A 169 6.74 -12.90 8.55
C LYS A 169 6.21 -12.17 9.79
N LEU A 170 4.97 -11.65 9.76
CA LEU A 170 4.38 -10.91 10.88
C LEU A 170 3.45 -11.77 11.72
N TRP A 171 2.66 -12.62 11.08
CA TRP A 171 1.68 -13.47 11.75
C TRP A 171 1.38 -14.73 10.94
N SER A 172 0.86 -15.75 11.63
CA SER A 172 0.45 -17.00 10.98
C SER A 172 -0.82 -16.76 10.13
N SER A 173 -1.04 -17.62 9.14
CA SER A 173 -2.31 -17.60 8.36
C SER A 173 -3.52 -17.85 9.25
N TYR A 174 -3.38 -18.66 10.30
CA TYR A 174 -4.44 -18.95 11.26
C TYR A 174 -4.87 -17.70 12.05
N ASP A 175 -3.93 -16.87 12.50
CA ASP A 175 -4.22 -15.63 13.23
C ASP A 175 -4.68 -14.51 12.29
N ALA A 176 -4.15 -14.48 11.05
CA ALA A 176 -4.45 -13.47 10.06
C ALA A 176 -5.86 -13.57 9.48
N ALA A 177 -6.27 -14.78 9.10
CA ALA A 177 -7.51 -15.00 8.36
C ALA A 177 -8.76 -14.38 9.01
N PRO A 178 -9.04 -14.58 10.30
CA PRO A 178 -10.24 -13.98 10.92
C PRO A 178 -10.18 -12.45 10.98
N VAL A 179 -9.01 -11.87 11.24
CA VAL A 179 -8.82 -10.41 11.32
C VAL A 179 -8.97 -9.76 9.95
N LEU A 180 -8.33 -10.34 8.93
CA LEU A 180 -8.41 -9.84 7.56
C LEU A 180 -9.83 -9.99 7.01
N ARG A 181 -10.51 -11.09 7.32
CA ARG A 181 -11.91 -11.29 6.95
C ARG A 181 -12.82 -10.23 7.60
N ASP A 182 -12.63 -9.91 8.88
CA ASP A 182 -13.41 -8.86 9.55
C ASP A 182 -13.15 -7.48 8.92
N LEU A 183 -11.90 -7.14 8.57
CA LEU A 183 -11.60 -5.91 7.83
C LEU A 183 -12.29 -5.86 6.46
N VAL A 184 -12.25 -6.97 5.71
CA VAL A 184 -12.91 -7.08 4.40
C VAL A 184 -14.42 -6.83 4.51
N THR A 185 -15.08 -7.40 5.52
CA THR A 185 -16.54 -7.20 5.72
C THR A 185 -16.92 -5.75 6.01
N ARG A 186 -15.96 -4.94 6.46
CA ARG A 186 -16.14 -3.52 6.79
C ARG A 186 -15.70 -2.59 5.66
N ALA A 187 -15.17 -3.10 4.55
CA ALA A 187 -14.67 -2.29 3.44
C ALA A 187 -15.72 -2.10 2.35
N GLN A 188 -15.64 -0.98 1.65
CA GLN A 188 -16.32 -0.75 0.37
C GLN A 188 -15.43 -1.12 -0.79
N VAL A 189 -14.09 -0.93 -0.65
CA VAL A 189 -13.09 -1.24 -1.67
C VAL A 189 -12.09 -2.23 -1.11
N VAL A 190 -11.86 -3.36 -1.78
CA VAL A 190 -10.91 -4.39 -1.35
C VAL A 190 -9.93 -4.70 -2.47
N PHE A 191 -8.65 -4.72 -2.11
CA PHE A 191 -7.56 -5.23 -2.93
C PHE A 191 -7.00 -6.50 -2.30
N ALA A 192 -6.74 -7.51 -3.12
CA ALA A 192 -6.10 -8.75 -2.68
C ALA A 192 -5.34 -9.40 -3.84
N GLY A 193 -4.31 -10.18 -3.52
CA GLY A 193 -3.78 -11.19 -4.43
C GLY A 193 -4.66 -12.45 -4.42
N PRO A 194 -4.50 -13.38 -5.38
CA PRO A 194 -5.23 -14.65 -5.37
C PRO A 194 -5.04 -15.44 -4.08
N ASP A 195 -3.81 -15.60 -3.61
CA ASP A 195 -3.47 -16.32 -2.38
C ASP A 195 -4.02 -15.64 -1.12
N GLU A 196 -4.06 -14.30 -1.12
CA GLU A 196 -4.63 -13.50 -0.05
C GLU A 196 -6.16 -13.63 0.01
N ALA A 197 -6.81 -13.70 -1.15
CA ALA A 197 -8.23 -13.96 -1.23
C ALA A 197 -8.56 -15.38 -0.71
N GLU A 198 -7.74 -16.38 -1.06
CA GLU A 198 -7.88 -17.75 -0.54
C GLU A 198 -7.65 -17.82 0.97
N LEU A 199 -6.69 -17.04 1.50
CA LEU A 199 -6.48 -16.93 2.95
C LEU A 199 -7.74 -16.44 3.68
N VAL A 200 -8.42 -15.43 3.13
CA VAL A 200 -9.63 -14.83 3.73
C VAL A 200 -10.85 -15.73 3.60
N LEU A 201 -10.97 -16.45 2.47
CA LEU A 201 -12.21 -17.14 2.06
C LEU A 201 -12.15 -18.65 2.22
N GLY A 202 -10.95 -19.23 2.30
CA GLY A 202 -10.70 -20.63 1.99
C GLY A 202 -10.71 -20.89 0.46
N PRO A 203 -10.33 -22.12 0.04
CA PRO A 203 -10.15 -22.45 -1.38
C PRO A 203 -11.45 -22.45 -2.18
N GLY A 204 -11.31 -22.28 -3.51
CA GLY A 204 -12.34 -22.48 -4.54
C GLY A 204 -13.14 -21.25 -4.93
N GLY A 205 -13.76 -21.34 -6.12
CA GLY A 205 -14.62 -20.31 -6.70
C GLY A 205 -13.89 -19.07 -7.21
N ASN A 206 -14.66 -18.11 -7.73
CA ASN A 206 -14.11 -16.84 -8.18
C ASN A 206 -13.79 -15.94 -6.98
N PRO A 207 -12.53 -15.52 -6.78
CA PRO A 207 -12.15 -14.77 -5.58
C PRO A 207 -12.82 -13.39 -5.50
N ALA A 208 -13.00 -12.68 -6.61
CA ALA A 208 -13.63 -11.36 -6.61
C ALA A 208 -15.10 -11.44 -6.19
N GLU A 209 -15.84 -12.41 -6.72
CA GLU A 209 -17.26 -12.62 -6.38
C GLU A 209 -17.43 -13.04 -4.92
N ARG A 210 -16.56 -13.94 -4.45
CA ARG A 210 -16.64 -14.43 -3.07
C ARG A 210 -16.28 -13.35 -2.05
N LEU A 211 -15.29 -12.49 -2.33
CA LEU A 211 -14.98 -11.34 -1.48
C LEU A 211 -16.11 -10.31 -1.51
N ALA A 212 -16.69 -10.03 -2.67
CA ALA A 212 -17.85 -9.13 -2.79
C ALA A 212 -19.06 -9.67 -2.02
N GLY A 213 -19.23 -11.00 -1.97
CA GLY A 213 -20.25 -11.66 -1.14
C GLY A 213 -20.09 -11.42 0.37
N LEU A 214 -18.95 -10.88 0.84
CA LEU A 214 -18.74 -10.45 2.23
C LEU A 214 -19.20 -9.01 2.50
N GLY A 215 -19.52 -8.21 1.48
CA GLY A 215 -20.02 -6.84 1.61
C GLY A 215 -19.40 -5.76 0.72
N PRO A 216 -18.11 -5.85 0.32
CA PRO A 216 -17.50 -4.84 -0.53
C PRO A 216 -18.23 -4.67 -1.88
N SER A 217 -18.43 -3.41 -2.30
CA SER A 217 -18.99 -3.08 -3.62
C SER A 217 -17.93 -3.06 -4.73
N GLU A 218 -16.66 -2.91 -4.38
CA GLU A 218 -15.53 -2.89 -5.29
C GLU A 218 -14.46 -3.88 -4.79
N VAL A 219 -14.20 -4.93 -5.57
CA VAL A 219 -13.15 -5.93 -5.27
C VAL A 219 -12.21 -6.02 -6.45
N VAL A 220 -10.91 -5.87 -6.20
CA VAL A 220 -9.86 -5.95 -7.20
C VAL A 220 -8.86 -7.02 -6.81
N ILE A 221 -8.71 -8.03 -7.66
CA ILE A 221 -7.72 -9.10 -7.52
C ILE A 221 -6.49 -8.74 -8.34
N LYS A 222 -5.39 -8.44 -7.65
CA LYS A 222 -4.08 -8.11 -8.24
C LYS A 222 -3.35 -9.41 -8.58
N ASP A 223 -3.01 -9.64 -9.85
CA ASP A 223 -2.42 -10.91 -10.31
C ASP A 223 -1.05 -10.73 -10.97
N GLY A 224 -0.30 -9.75 -10.51
CA GLY A 224 1.07 -9.47 -10.93
C GLY A 224 1.18 -9.30 -12.45
N ALA A 225 2.06 -10.09 -13.09
CA ALA A 225 2.28 -10.04 -14.54
C ALA A 225 1.07 -10.48 -15.38
N ARG A 226 0.01 -11.05 -14.77
CA ARG A 226 -1.23 -11.37 -15.48
C ARG A 226 -2.22 -10.20 -15.51
N GLY A 227 -1.97 -9.15 -14.71
CA GLY A 227 -2.83 -7.97 -14.62
C GLY A 227 -3.76 -8.02 -13.42
N CYS A 228 -5.02 -7.70 -13.62
CA CYS A 228 -6.03 -7.76 -12.56
C CYS A 228 -7.39 -8.18 -13.07
N THR A 229 -8.21 -8.75 -12.17
CA THR A 229 -9.65 -8.93 -12.37
C THR A 229 -10.38 -8.18 -11.27
N ALA A 230 -11.57 -7.65 -11.56
CA ALA A 230 -12.33 -6.91 -10.59
C ALA A 230 -13.83 -7.18 -10.73
N LEU A 231 -14.53 -7.05 -9.60
CA LEU A 231 -15.99 -6.91 -9.54
C LEU A 231 -16.28 -5.54 -8.94
N ILE A 232 -16.86 -4.62 -9.70
CA ILE A 232 -17.12 -3.24 -9.30
C ILE A 232 -18.60 -2.95 -9.55
N GLU A 233 -19.35 -2.68 -8.50
CA GLU A 233 -20.79 -2.41 -8.57
C GLU A 233 -21.58 -3.51 -9.33
N GLY A 234 -21.15 -4.76 -9.21
CA GLY A 234 -21.74 -5.93 -9.87
C GLY A 234 -21.22 -6.21 -11.28
N GLU A 235 -20.40 -5.33 -11.86
CA GLU A 235 -19.81 -5.53 -13.19
C GLU A 235 -18.41 -6.15 -13.10
N ARG A 236 -18.15 -7.13 -13.99
CA ARG A 236 -16.85 -7.80 -14.08
C ARG A 236 -15.92 -7.04 -15.02
N HIS A 237 -14.70 -6.83 -14.57
CA HIS A 237 -13.62 -6.21 -15.34
C HIS A 237 -12.38 -7.11 -15.32
N ALA A 238 -11.61 -7.07 -16.42
CA ALA A 238 -10.31 -7.70 -16.53
C ALA A 238 -9.38 -6.79 -17.32
N VAL A 239 -8.20 -6.51 -16.78
CA VAL A 239 -7.18 -5.67 -17.43
C VAL A 239 -5.85 -6.43 -17.38
N LYS A 240 -5.21 -6.58 -18.54
CA LYS A 240 -3.89 -7.21 -18.65
C LYS A 240 -2.81 -6.29 -18.10
N ALA A 241 -1.74 -6.88 -17.56
CA ALA A 241 -0.56 -6.12 -17.20
C ALA A 241 0.11 -5.50 -18.43
N LEU A 242 0.80 -4.38 -18.24
CA LEU A 242 1.71 -3.84 -19.24
C LEU A 242 3.02 -4.63 -19.20
N GLU A 243 3.57 -4.93 -20.37
CA GLU A 243 4.87 -5.58 -20.49
C GLU A 243 5.99 -4.54 -20.24
N VAL A 244 6.75 -4.75 -19.19
CA VAL A 244 7.87 -3.87 -18.80
C VAL A 244 9.05 -4.70 -18.29
N THR A 245 10.25 -4.12 -18.35
CA THR A 245 11.44 -4.74 -17.72
C THR A 245 11.40 -4.53 -16.22
N VAL A 246 11.27 -5.63 -15.48
CA VAL A 246 11.21 -5.61 -14.01
C VAL A 246 12.63 -5.42 -13.45
N VAL A 247 12.83 -4.32 -12.74
CA VAL A 247 14.04 -4.02 -11.96
C VAL A 247 13.84 -4.41 -10.50
N ASP A 248 12.72 -4.02 -9.91
CA ASP A 248 12.38 -4.27 -8.51
C ASP A 248 10.87 -4.43 -8.33
N PRO A 249 10.36 -5.58 -7.84
CA PRO A 249 8.92 -5.77 -7.67
C PRO A 249 8.34 -5.14 -6.40
N VAL A 250 9.18 -4.61 -5.51
CA VAL A 250 8.73 -4.01 -4.23
C VAL A 250 7.97 -2.71 -4.52
N GLY A 251 6.90 -2.47 -3.78
CA GLY A 251 6.06 -1.28 -3.94
C GLY A 251 5.06 -1.33 -5.11
N ALA A 252 5.16 -2.32 -6.02
CA ALA A 252 4.23 -2.43 -7.16
C ALA A 252 2.75 -2.53 -6.76
N GLY A 253 2.47 -3.30 -5.70
CA GLY A 253 1.13 -3.45 -5.14
C GLY A 253 0.59 -2.13 -4.59
N ASP A 254 1.44 -1.39 -3.88
CA ASP A 254 1.09 -0.10 -3.29
C ASP A 254 0.88 0.96 -4.40
N ALA A 255 1.73 0.96 -5.44
CA ALA A 255 1.57 1.80 -6.63
C ALA A 255 0.24 1.54 -7.35
N PHE A 256 -0.11 0.26 -7.53
CA PHE A 256 -1.38 -0.16 -8.10
C PHE A 256 -2.56 0.39 -7.29
N VAL A 257 -2.55 0.19 -5.98
CA VAL A 257 -3.59 0.70 -5.06
C VAL A 257 -3.67 2.22 -5.12
N ALA A 258 -2.52 2.90 -5.11
CA ALA A 258 -2.46 4.36 -5.22
C ALA A 258 -3.09 4.88 -6.52
N GLY A 259 -2.77 4.24 -7.66
CA GLY A 259 -3.35 4.57 -8.96
C GLY A 259 -4.88 4.44 -8.98
N TYR A 260 -5.39 3.33 -8.46
CA TYR A 260 -6.83 3.11 -8.34
C TYR A 260 -7.51 4.16 -7.47
N LEU A 261 -6.96 4.39 -6.27
CA LEU A 261 -7.57 5.29 -5.30
C LEU A 261 -7.48 6.77 -5.70
N ALA A 262 -6.39 7.18 -6.40
CA ALA A 262 -6.27 8.52 -6.93
C ALA A 262 -7.37 8.83 -7.95
N ASP A 263 -7.62 7.93 -8.88
CA ASP A 263 -8.66 8.09 -9.89
C ASP A 263 -10.08 7.96 -9.29
N ARG A 264 -10.24 7.11 -8.28
CA ARG A 264 -11.50 7.01 -7.55
C ARG A 264 -11.84 8.32 -6.83
N LEU A 265 -10.87 8.94 -6.19
CA LEU A 265 -11.03 10.27 -5.56
C LEU A 265 -11.35 11.37 -6.57
N ALA A 266 -10.82 11.26 -7.79
CA ALA A 266 -11.11 12.16 -8.90
C ALA A 266 -12.47 11.89 -9.57
N GLY A 267 -13.21 10.84 -9.17
CA GLY A 267 -14.50 10.48 -9.74
C GLY A 267 -14.43 9.76 -11.08
N ALA A 268 -13.27 9.21 -11.43
CA ALA A 268 -13.11 8.44 -12.67
C ALA A 268 -13.90 7.13 -12.64
N GLY A 269 -14.31 6.64 -13.81
CA GLY A 269 -15.03 5.37 -13.94
C GLY A 269 -14.13 4.14 -13.76
N PRO A 270 -14.71 2.94 -13.59
CA PRO A 270 -13.97 1.71 -13.28
C PRO A 270 -12.82 1.38 -14.24
N ALA A 271 -13.04 1.52 -15.54
CA ALA A 271 -12.01 1.24 -16.54
C ALA A 271 -10.79 2.15 -16.41
N ALA A 272 -10.99 3.45 -16.18
CA ALA A 272 -9.89 4.40 -15.97
C ALA A 272 -9.13 4.09 -14.67
N ARG A 273 -9.83 3.82 -13.56
CA ARG A 273 -9.21 3.44 -12.28
C ARG A 273 -8.30 2.22 -12.45
N LEU A 274 -8.78 1.17 -13.10
CA LEU A 274 -8.02 -0.06 -13.34
C LEU A 274 -6.85 0.18 -14.29
N GLY A 275 -7.04 0.96 -15.35
CA GLY A 275 -5.98 1.34 -16.29
C GLY A 275 -4.84 2.08 -15.60
N THR A 276 -5.16 3.11 -14.79
CA THR A 276 -4.16 3.85 -14.00
C THR A 276 -3.47 2.96 -12.96
N ALA A 277 -4.21 2.07 -12.31
CA ALA A 277 -3.65 1.11 -11.36
C ALA A 277 -2.60 0.18 -12.02
N ILE A 278 -2.94 -0.40 -13.16
CA ILE A 278 -2.03 -1.26 -13.95
C ILE A 278 -0.78 -0.46 -14.37
N ALA A 279 -0.97 0.73 -14.93
CA ALA A 279 0.16 1.55 -15.38
C ALA A 279 1.07 1.97 -14.21
N ALA A 280 0.50 2.34 -13.07
CA ALA A 280 1.26 2.71 -11.88
C ALA A 280 2.07 1.53 -11.32
N GLY A 281 1.47 0.34 -11.21
CA GLY A 281 2.17 -0.87 -10.80
C GLY A 281 3.28 -1.28 -11.78
N ALA A 282 3.01 -1.20 -13.08
CA ALA A 282 4.01 -1.49 -14.11
C ALA A 282 5.17 -0.48 -14.11
N PHE A 283 4.89 0.82 -13.92
CA PHE A 283 5.94 1.82 -13.82
C PHE A 283 6.82 1.59 -12.59
N ALA A 284 6.22 1.34 -11.44
CA ALA A 284 6.94 1.16 -10.18
C ALA A 284 7.99 0.04 -10.24
N VAL A 285 7.70 -1.07 -10.91
CA VAL A 285 8.66 -2.19 -11.01
C VAL A 285 9.88 -1.90 -11.88
N THR A 286 9.89 -0.80 -12.64
CA THR A 286 11.03 -0.41 -13.49
C THR A 286 12.12 0.35 -12.73
N PHE A 287 11.90 0.70 -11.47
CA PHE A 287 12.84 1.41 -10.60
C PHE A 287 13.26 0.57 -9.39
N PRO A 288 14.50 0.71 -8.91
CA PRO A 288 14.88 0.15 -7.62
C PRO A 288 14.33 1.03 -6.49
N GLY A 289 13.96 0.43 -5.37
CA GLY A 289 13.50 1.18 -4.19
C GLY A 289 12.24 0.61 -3.60
N ASP A 290 11.44 1.45 -2.95
CA ASP A 290 10.12 1.11 -2.40
C ASP A 290 9.09 2.16 -2.86
N CYS A 291 9.27 3.43 -2.51
CA CYS A 291 8.45 4.55 -3.00
C CYS A 291 9.09 5.36 -4.13
N GLU A 292 10.35 5.10 -4.46
CA GLU A 292 11.11 5.86 -5.47
C GLU A 292 10.46 5.72 -6.85
N GLY A 293 10.02 4.52 -7.21
CA GLY A 293 9.38 4.20 -8.48
C GLY A 293 7.90 4.58 -8.59
N LEU A 294 7.30 5.24 -7.60
CA LEU A 294 5.91 5.69 -7.71
C LEU A 294 5.78 6.79 -8.78
N PRO A 295 4.90 6.64 -9.78
CA PRO A 295 4.82 7.56 -10.91
C PRO A 295 4.07 8.85 -10.60
N THR A 296 4.35 9.88 -11.41
CA THR A 296 3.49 11.04 -11.62
C THR A 296 2.56 10.82 -12.83
N ARG A 297 1.59 11.71 -13.07
CA ARG A 297 0.73 11.63 -14.27
C ARG A 297 1.54 11.70 -15.58
N PRO A 298 2.51 12.62 -15.77
CA PRO A 298 3.37 12.64 -16.96
C PRO A 298 4.18 11.34 -17.16
N ASP A 299 4.61 10.69 -16.07
CA ASP A 299 5.33 9.40 -16.18
C ASP A 299 4.42 8.31 -16.75
N LEU A 300 3.16 8.25 -16.30
CA LEU A 300 2.18 7.30 -16.82
C LEU A 300 1.85 7.55 -18.30
N GLU A 301 1.69 8.81 -18.69
CA GLU A 301 1.48 9.21 -20.10
C GLU A 301 2.67 8.78 -20.97
N SER A 302 3.89 8.99 -20.49
CA SER A 302 5.12 8.58 -21.17
C SER A 302 5.22 7.07 -21.34
N LEU A 303 4.91 6.30 -20.29
CA LEU A 303 4.91 4.84 -20.30
C LEU A 303 3.92 4.30 -21.36
N LEU A 304 2.68 4.80 -21.34
CA LEU A 304 1.62 4.36 -22.26
C LEU A 304 1.98 4.69 -23.71
N SER A 305 2.52 5.90 -23.96
CA SER A 305 2.96 6.30 -25.31
C SER A 305 4.11 5.45 -25.84
N ALA A 306 5.04 5.03 -24.97
CA ALA A 306 6.14 4.14 -25.35
C ALA A 306 5.63 2.74 -25.72
N THR A 307 4.65 2.22 -24.98
CA THR A 307 4.05 0.90 -25.20
C THR A 307 3.29 0.85 -26.55
N ASP A 308 2.57 1.90 -26.90
CA ASP A 308 1.86 2.02 -28.19
C ASP A 308 2.81 2.09 -29.39
N ASN A 309 4.01 2.68 -29.24
CA ASN A 309 5.01 2.78 -30.29
C ASN A 309 5.76 1.46 -30.55
N VAL A 310 5.89 0.58 -29.54
CA VAL A 310 6.51 -0.75 -29.70
C VAL A 310 5.56 -1.73 -30.37
N SER A 311 4.25 -1.47 -30.31
CA SER A 311 3.19 -2.32 -30.91
C SER A 311 2.94 -2.01 -32.40
N ARG A 312 3.67 -1.07 -32.99
CA ARG A 312 3.64 -0.71 -34.42
C ARG A 312 4.90 -1.19 -35.14
#